data_c6858ad405c1be37bfb15d517fd95f1b
#
_entry.id   c6858ad405c1be37bfb15d517fd95f1b
#
_cell.length_a   1.000
_cell.length_b   1.000
_cell.length_c   1.000
_cell.angle_alpha   90.00
_cell.angle_beta   90.00
_cell.angle_gamma   90.00
#
_symmetry.space_group_name_H-M   'P 1'
#
loop_
_entity.id
_entity.type
_entity.pdbx_description
1 polymer ?
#
loop_
_entity_poly.entity_id
_entity_poly.type
_entity_poly.pdbx_seq_one_letter_code
_entity_poly.pdbx_strand_id
1 'polypeptide(L)'
;MLPMCVAAQVGEHRDDLSIGVNGGYVLSNVGFSPKVSQSLHGGITGGLSVRYVCEKYFNTICSIYGEVNYASIGWQEKIQTGTDQPVINVNGQAEKYSRTINYIQIPVFAHLAWGKEQRGFNFFVQAGPQIGVYLNESTNMNYTTPNLATDGTGRSNVTIEQESKAVEKKFDYGIAAGLGMEWSSRHVGHFLL
;
A
#
# COMPACT_ATOMS: atom_id res chain seq x y z
N MET A 1 1.21 38.35 -39.70
CA MET A 1 1.85 37.36 -38.81
C MET A 1 1.99 38.01 -37.43
N LEU A 2 1.15 37.66 -36.48
CA LEU A 2 1.30 38.09 -35.09
C LEU A 2 2.34 37.18 -34.42
N PRO A 3 3.36 37.75 -33.75
CA PRO A 3 4.24 36.94 -32.94
C PRO A 3 3.47 36.43 -31.71
N MET A 4 3.20 35.15 -31.66
CA MET A 4 2.81 34.49 -30.42
C MET A 4 4.03 34.53 -29.49
N CYS A 5 4.03 35.50 -28.59
CA CYS A 5 4.92 35.45 -27.42
C CYS A 5 4.49 34.26 -26.57
N VAL A 6 5.16 33.12 -26.75
CA VAL A 6 5.16 32.04 -25.77
C VAL A 6 5.91 32.60 -24.58
N ALA A 7 5.19 33.16 -23.62
CA ALA A 7 5.73 33.43 -22.31
C ALA A 7 5.98 32.05 -21.68
N ALA A 8 7.21 31.57 -21.75
CA ALA A 8 7.64 30.44 -20.93
C ALA A 8 7.46 30.86 -19.47
N GLN A 9 6.47 30.30 -18.83
CA GLN A 9 6.22 30.54 -17.40
C GLN A 9 7.35 29.85 -16.66
N VAL A 10 8.28 30.62 -16.16
CA VAL A 10 9.34 30.13 -15.28
C VAL A 10 8.72 29.86 -13.93
N GLY A 11 8.81 28.61 -13.47
CA GLY A 11 8.40 28.26 -12.12
C GLY A 11 9.25 29.01 -11.09
N GLU A 12 8.66 29.32 -9.96
CA GLU A 12 9.41 29.88 -8.83
C GLU A 12 10.17 28.76 -8.15
N HIS A 13 11.49 28.79 -8.22
CA HIS A 13 12.36 27.79 -7.59
C HIS A 13 12.23 27.84 -6.07
N ARG A 14 12.11 26.68 -5.45
CA ARG A 14 12.01 26.50 -4.01
C ARG A 14 12.99 25.42 -3.56
N ASP A 15 13.63 25.63 -2.41
CA ASP A 15 14.58 24.71 -1.80
C ASP A 15 14.12 24.34 -0.38
N ASP A 16 12.83 24.02 -0.22
CA ASP A 16 12.27 23.69 1.09
C ASP A 16 12.32 22.19 1.34
N LEU A 17 13.08 21.79 2.35
CA LEU A 17 13.18 20.42 2.83
C LEU A 17 12.35 20.22 4.10
N SER A 18 11.49 19.23 4.10
CA SER A 18 10.69 18.86 5.26
C SER A 18 10.88 17.38 5.59
N ILE A 19 10.97 17.08 6.88
CA ILE A 19 11.06 15.71 7.40
C ILE A 19 9.82 15.46 8.26
N GLY A 20 9.21 14.29 8.12
CA GLY A 20 8.00 13.92 8.81
C GLY A 20 7.97 12.47 9.27
N VAL A 21 6.93 12.14 9.99
CA VAL A 21 6.53 10.78 10.34
C VAL A 21 5.19 10.48 9.70
N ASN A 22 4.99 9.25 9.28
CA ASN A 22 3.75 8.81 8.71
C ASN A 22 3.24 7.53 9.39
N GLY A 23 1.97 7.23 9.21
CA GLY A 23 1.39 5.99 9.68
C GLY A 23 -0.02 5.83 9.14
N GLY A 24 -0.44 4.58 8.96
CA GLY A 24 -1.75 4.29 8.41
C GLY A 24 -2.16 2.85 8.54
N TYR A 25 -3.38 2.57 8.12
CA TYR A 25 -3.94 1.24 8.01
C TYR A 25 -3.92 0.80 6.54
N VAL A 26 -3.49 -0.43 6.29
CA VAL A 26 -3.37 -1.00 4.96
C VAL A 26 -4.39 -2.12 4.79
N LEU A 27 -5.10 -2.10 3.67
CA LEU A 27 -5.90 -3.22 3.20
C LEU A 27 -5.20 -3.82 1.98
N SER A 28 -4.88 -5.09 2.05
CA SER A 28 -4.11 -5.77 1.01
C SER A 28 -4.75 -7.10 0.60
N ASN A 29 -4.44 -7.52 -0.61
CA ASN A 29 -4.64 -8.87 -1.11
C ASN A 29 -3.52 -9.21 -2.10
N VAL A 30 -3.40 -10.47 -2.47
CA VAL A 30 -2.37 -10.96 -3.40
C VAL A 30 -3.03 -11.62 -4.61
N GLY A 31 -2.56 -11.28 -5.81
CA GLY A 31 -3.00 -11.95 -7.03
C GLY A 31 -2.33 -13.31 -7.20
N PHE A 32 -3.10 -14.39 -7.27
CA PHE A 32 -2.61 -15.73 -7.52
C PHE A 32 -3.02 -16.23 -8.91
N SER A 33 -2.19 -17.10 -9.48
CA SER A 33 -2.51 -17.88 -10.67
C SER A 33 -2.20 -19.37 -10.40
N PRO A 34 -3.21 -20.24 -10.33
CA PRO A 34 -4.65 -20.00 -10.49
C PRO A 34 -5.26 -19.10 -9.40
N LYS A 35 -6.41 -18.48 -9.73
CA LYS A 35 -7.08 -17.52 -8.84
C LYS A 35 -7.58 -18.18 -7.56
N VAL A 36 -7.26 -17.60 -6.43
CA VAL A 36 -7.70 -18.01 -5.09
C VAL A 36 -8.71 -17.00 -4.56
N SER A 37 -9.81 -17.47 -3.99
CA SER A 37 -10.79 -16.62 -3.32
C SER A 37 -10.21 -16.04 -2.03
N GLN A 38 -10.22 -14.71 -1.91
CA GLN A 38 -9.60 -13.99 -0.79
C GLN A 38 -10.53 -12.93 -0.21
N SER A 39 -10.28 -12.60 1.05
CA SER A 39 -10.75 -11.39 1.71
C SER A 39 -9.59 -10.40 1.81
N LEU A 40 -9.92 -9.12 1.98
CA LEU A 40 -8.92 -8.13 2.29
C LEU A 40 -8.26 -8.43 3.63
N HIS A 41 -6.93 -8.41 3.64
CA HIS A 41 -6.13 -8.54 4.85
C HIS A 41 -5.80 -7.16 5.40
N GLY A 42 -6.07 -6.95 6.69
CA GLY A 42 -5.77 -5.72 7.39
C GLY A 42 -4.35 -5.73 7.95
N GLY A 43 -3.61 -4.64 7.71
CA GLY A 43 -2.28 -4.44 8.25
C GLY A 43 -2.03 -3.00 8.65
N ILE A 44 -0.83 -2.71 9.08
CA ILE A 44 -0.38 -1.37 9.46
C ILE A 44 0.83 -0.97 8.64
N THR A 45 0.96 0.33 8.43
CA THR A 45 2.18 0.93 7.87
C THR A 45 2.59 2.13 8.71
N GLY A 46 3.88 2.42 8.72
CA GLY A 46 4.39 3.61 9.40
C GLY A 46 5.89 3.74 9.23
N GLY A 47 6.35 4.98 9.24
CA GLY A 47 7.75 5.28 8.99
C GLY A 47 8.11 6.75 9.00
N LEU A 48 9.16 7.05 8.28
CA LEU A 48 9.69 8.40 8.10
C LEU A 48 9.47 8.86 6.67
N SER A 49 9.25 10.15 6.50
CA SER A 49 9.08 10.78 5.21
C SER A 49 9.98 12.00 5.05
N VAL A 50 10.38 12.24 3.81
CA VAL A 50 11.16 13.41 3.41
C VAL A 50 10.49 14.02 2.20
N ARG A 51 10.21 15.31 2.24
CA ARG A 51 9.66 16.09 1.14
C ARG A 51 10.62 17.20 0.76
N TYR A 52 10.94 17.28 -0.51
CA TYR A 52 11.71 18.36 -1.10
C TYR A 52 10.83 19.09 -2.12
N VAL A 53 10.51 20.36 -1.82
CA VAL A 53 9.75 21.24 -2.73
C VAL A 53 10.72 21.80 -3.76
N CYS A 54 10.51 21.45 -5.03
CA CYS A 54 11.38 21.87 -6.12
C CYS A 54 10.95 23.20 -6.70
N GLU A 55 9.68 23.31 -7.05
CA GLU A 55 9.16 24.45 -7.80
C GLU A 55 7.69 24.73 -7.48
N LYS A 56 7.29 25.97 -7.71
CA LYS A 56 5.92 26.41 -7.63
C LYS A 56 5.49 27.08 -8.92
N TYR A 57 4.36 26.64 -9.46
CA TYR A 57 3.70 27.22 -10.62
C TYR A 57 2.32 27.70 -10.21
N PHE A 58 2.11 29.01 -10.08
CA PHE A 58 0.82 29.59 -9.59
C PHE A 58 0.36 28.95 -8.27
N ASN A 59 -0.68 28.13 -8.34
CA ASN A 59 -1.24 27.41 -7.20
C ASN A 59 -0.78 25.95 -7.11
N THR A 60 0.12 25.52 -7.99
CA THR A 60 0.65 24.14 -8.02
C THR A 60 2.02 24.12 -7.40
N ILE A 61 2.21 23.28 -6.39
CA ILE A 61 3.47 23.05 -5.70
C ILE A 61 3.98 21.69 -6.15
N CYS A 62 5.17 21.68 -6.77
CA CYS A 62 5.84 20.47 -7.25
C CYS A 62 6.90 20.05 -6.24
N SER A 63 6.85 18.82 -5.77
CA SER A 63 7.81 18.28 -4.82
C SER A 63 8.15 16.82 -5.11
N ILE A 64 9.32 16.41 -4.64
CA ILE A 64 9.71 15.01 -4.53
C ILE A 64 9.40 14.57 -3.10
N TYR A 65 8.71 13.45 -2.95
CA TYR A 65 8.32 12.91 -1.66
C TYR A 65 8.80 11.47 -1.53
N GLY A 66 9.66 11.20 -0.58
CA GLY A 66 10.21 9.89 -0.31
C GLY A 66 9.82 9.40 1.08
N GLU A 67 9.65 8.10 1.22
CA GLU A 67 9.33 7.48 2.51
C GLU A 67 10.21 6.26 2.74
N VAL A 68 10.39 5.92 4.02
CA VAL A 68 10.90 4.62 4.46
C VAL A 68 9.92 4.09 5.49
N ASN A 69 9.13 3.09 5.09
CA ASN A 69 8.02 2.59 5.86
C ASN A 69 8.22 1.11 6.21
N TYR A 70 7.91 0.76 7.45
CA TYR A 70 7.52 -0.59 7.78
C TYR A 70 6.08 -0.80 7.31
N ALA A 71 5.83 -1.86 6.57
CA ALA A 71 4.50 -2.21 6.09
C ALA A 71 4.21 -3.69 6.34
N SER A 72 3.04 -3.94 6.93
CA SER A 72 2.50 -5.28 7.16
C SER A 72 1.41 -5.51 6.13
N ILE A 73 1.67 -6.35 5.14
CA ILE A 73 0.75 -6.67 4.05
C ILE A 73 0.54 -8.17 3.96
N GLY A 74 -0.54 -8.62 3.32
CA GLY A 74 -0.78 -10.05 3.22
C GLY A 74 -2.09 -10.39 2.53
N TRP A 75 -2.59 -11.59 2.81
CA TRP A 75 -3.87 -12.05 2.33
C TRP A 75 -4.55 -12.94 3.35
N GLN A 76 -5.85 -13.05 3.21
CA GLN A 76 -6.69 -13.97 3.96
C GLN A 76 -7.52 -14.78 2.97
N GLU A 77 -7.41 -16.10 3.03
CA GLU A 77 -8.15 -16.99 2.15
C GLU A 77 -9.60 -17.16 2.62
N LYS A 78 -10.51 -17.23 1.65
CA LYS A 78 -11.87 -17.70 1.85
C LYS A 78 -11.92 -19.18 1.55
N ILE A 79 -11.82 -20.00 2.60
CA ILE A 79 -11.83 -21.46 2.47
C ILE A 79 -13.28 -21.95 2.40
N GLN A 80 -13.70 -22.40 1.22
CA GLN A 80 -15.10 -22.73 0.93
C GLN A 80 -15.20 -24.07 0.23
N THR A 81 -16.35 -24.73 0.40
CA THR A 81 -16.76 -25.91 -0.36
C THR A 81 -17.15 -25.55 -1.79
N GLY A 82 -17.41 -26.54 -2.63
CA GLY A 82 -17.94 -26.31 -3.99
C GLY A 82 -19.31 -25.64 -4.05
N THR A 83 -20.01 -25.52 -2.92
CA THR A 83 -21.31 -24.85 -2.77
C THR A 83 -21.20 -23.49 -2.05
N ASP A 84 -19.99 -22.90 -2.01
CA ASP A 84 -19.70 -21.62 -1.35
C ASP A 84 -19.95 -21.60 0.17
N GLN A 85 -20.06 -22.77 0.82
CA GLN A 85 -20.18 -22.86 2.27
C GLN A 85 -18.81 -22.89 2.93
N PRO A 86 -18.64 -22.35 4.14
CA PRO A 86 -17.39 -22.44 4.88
C PRO A 86 -17.02 -23.91 5.14
N VAL A 87 -15.77 -24.27 4.89
CA VAL A 87 -15.24 -25.58 5.26
C VAL A 87 -15.02 -25.62 6.76
N ILE A 88 -15.47 -26.69 7.40
CA ILE A 88 -15.42 -26.87 8.86
C ILE A 88 -14.21 -27.73 9.22
N ASN A 89 -13.41 -27.30 10.19
CA ASN A 89 -12.31 -28.06 10.76
C ASN A 89 -12.79 -29.12 11.75
N VAL A 90 -11.87 -29.95 12.24
CA VAL A 90 -12.15 -31.01 13.24
C VAL A 90 -12.74 -30.51 14.55
N ASN A 91 -12.61 -29.24 14.85
CA ASN A 91 -13.15 -28.59 16.05
C ASN A 91 -14.54 -27.95 15.82
N GLY A 92 -15.17 -28.17 14.67
CA GLY A 92 -16.47 -27.59 14.33
C GLY A 92 -16.44 -26.11 13.97
N GLN A 93 -15.28 -25.53 13.70
CA GLN A 93 -15.12 -24.11 13.33
C GLN A 93 -14.79 -23.99 11.84
N ALA A 94 -15.19 -22.88 11.22
CA ALA A 94 -14.78 -22.56 9.85
C ALA A 94 -13.24 -22.45 9.74
N GLU A 95 -12.68 -23.13 8.76
CA GLU A 95 -11.24 -23.06 8.48
C GLU A 95 -10.84 -21.64 8.08
N LYS A 96 -9.75 -21.18 8.65
CA LYS A 96 -9.19 -19.84 8.39
C LYS A 96 -7.70 -19.94 8.13
N TYR A 97 -7.27 -19.27 7.09
CA TYR A 97 -5.86 -19.09 6.76
C TYR A 97 -5.60 -17.62 6.44
N SER A 98 -4.62 -17.05 7.10
CA SER A 98 -4.12 -15.73 6.77
C SER A 98 -2.60 -15.71 6.84
N ARG A 99 -1.98 -14.99 5.93
CA ARG A 99 -0.53 -14.79 5.89
C ARG A 99 -0.23 -13.32 5.85
N THR A 100 0.62 -12.90 6.74
CA THR A 100 1.12 -11.53 6.86
C THR A 100 2.60 -11.53 6.52
N ILE A 101 2.99 -10.64 5.63
CA ILE A 101 4.38 -10.43 5.21
C ILE A 101 4.75 -9.01 5.57
N ASN A 102 5.87 -8.87 6.24
CA ASN A 102 6.38 -7.58 6.67
C ASN A 102 7.51 -7.13 5.75
N TYR A 103 7.41 -5.91 5.28
CA TYR A 103 8.37 -5.26 4.37
C TYR A 103 8.88 -3.95 4.93
N ILE A 104 10.10 -3.59 4.56
CA ILE A 104 10.50 -2.19 4.47
C ILE A 104 10.18 -1.73 3.06
N GLN A 105 9.32 -0.73 2.93
CA GLN A 105 8.92 -0.13 1.66
C GLN A 105 9.54 1.26 1.52
N ILE A 106 10.07 1.53 0.34
CA ILE A 106 10.73 2.80 0.00
C ILE A 106 10.09 3.34 -1.28
N PRO A 107 8.94 4.02 -1.17
CA PRO A 107 8.37 4.75 -2.30
C PRO A 107 9.08 6.09 -2.50
N VAL A 108 9.18 6.50 -3.76
CA VAL A 108 9.63 7.83 -4.18
C VAL A 108 8.60 8.40 -5.14
N PHE A 109 7.94 9.47 -4.74
CA PHE A 109 6.84 10.07 -5.47
C PHE A 109 7.20 11.39 -6.11
N ALA A 110 6.71 11.62 -7.32
CA ALA A 110 6.41 12.96 -7.79
C ALA A 110 5.10 13.40 -7.12
N HIS A 111 5.16 14.49 -6.36
CA HIS A 111 4.06 14.99 -5.55
C HIS A 111 3.64 16.37 -6.04
N LEU A 112 2.38 16.51 -6.43
CA LEU A 112 1.78 17.74 -6.92
C LEU A 112 0.65 18.14 -5.98
N ALA A 113 0.77 19.32 -5.38
CA ALA A 113 -0.24 19.88 -4.49
C ALA A 113 -0.82 21.16 -5.06
N TRP A 114 -2.12 21.34 -4.93
CA TRP A 114 -2.85 22.54 -5.37
C TRP A 114 -3.47 23.25 -4.18
N GLY A 115 -3.14 24.53 -4.01
CA GLY A 115 -3.68 25.37 -2.97
C GLY A 115 -2.69 26.42 -2.48
N LYS A 116 -2.75 26.75 -1.19
CA LYS A 116 -1.94 27.78 -0.55
C LYS A 116 -0.72 27.16 0.14
N GLU A 117 0.46 27.63 -0.21
CA GLU A 117 1.74 27.09 0.25
C GLU A 117 1.92 27.11 1.78
N GLN A 118 1.49 28.15 2.45
CA GLN A 118 1.83 28.39 3.86
C GLN A 118 0.66 28.26 4.85
N ARG A 119 -0.58 28.27 4.36
CA ARG A 119 -1.78 28.19 5.20
C ARG A 119 -2.97 27.63 4.46
N GLY A 120 -3.64 26.67 5.06
CA GLY A 120 -4.91 26.15 4.59
C GLY A 120 -4.82 24.74 4.04
N PHE A 121 -5.87 24.34 3.35
CA PHE A 121 -5.99 23.02 2.75
C PHE A 121 -5.51 23.05 1.31
N ASN A 122 -4.74 22.04 0.95
CA ASN A 122 -4.32 21.73 -0.40
C ASN A 122 -4.81 20.34 -0.75
N PHE A 123 -5.13 20.11 -2.01
CA PHE A 123 -5.31 18.77 -2.55
C PHE A 123 -4.01 18.33 -3.21
N PHE A 124 -3.67 17.07 -3.08
CA PHE A 124 -2.49 16.55 -3.75
C PHE A 124 -2.76 15.24 -4.49
N VAL A 125 -1.95 15.00 -5.49
CA VAL A 125 -1.77 13.70 -6.11
C VAL A 125 -0.29 13.38 -6.11
N GLN A 126 0.02 12.10 -5.98
CA GLN A 126 1.39 11.61 -6.03
C GLN A 126 1.46 10.28 -6.73
N ALA A 127 2.55 10.03 -7.43
CA ALA A 127 2.81 8.75 -8.07
C ALA A 127 4.32 8.55 -8.23
N GLY A 128 4.75 7.29 -8.19
CA GLY A 128 6.15 6.96 -8.39
C GLY A 128 6.49 5.51 -8.14
N PRO A 129 7.76 5.15 -8.34
CA PRO A 129 8.26 3.82 -8.07
C PRO A 129 8.29 3.52 -6.57
N GLN A 130 8.08 2.25 -6.24
CA GLN A 130 8.19 1.72 -4.88
C GLN A 130 9.05 0.48 -4.91
N ILE A 131 9.92 0.37 -3.93
CA ILE A 131 10.77 -0.79 -3.69
C ILE A 131 10.40 -1.36 -2.33
N GLY A 132 10.34 -2.68 -2.22
CA GLY A 132 10.08 -3.40 -0.98
C GLY A 132 11.18 -4.41 -0.67
N VAL A 133 11.61 -4.44 0.57
CA VAL A 133 12.56 -5.43 1.09
C VAL A 133 11.86 -6.28 2.13
N TYR A 134 11.82 -7.58 1.89
CA TYR A 134 11.23 -8.56 2.79
C TYR A 134 11.98 -8.60 4.13
N LEU A 135 11.23 -8.62 5.22
CA LEU A 135 11.76 -8.80 6.57
C LEU A 135 11.45 -10.18 7.12
N ASN A 136 10.18 -10.44 7.33
CA ASN A 136 9.68 -11.71 7.86
C ASN A 136 8.22 -11.93 7.45
N GLU A 137 7.73 -13.12 7.74
CA GLU A 137 6.35 -13.50 7.52
C GLU A 137 5.77 -14.23 8.73
N SER A 138 4.46 -14.16 8.88
CA SER A 138 3.70 -14.87 9.89
C SER A 138 2.45 -15.46 9.26
N THR A 139 2.19 -16.71 9.57
CA THR A 139 1.00 -17.45 9.14
C THR A 139 0.11 -17.71 10.33
N ASN A 140 -1.17 -17.44 10.18
CA ASN A 140 -2.20 -17.74 11.18
C ASN A 140 -3.25 -18.67 10.56
N MET A 141 -3.35 -19.88 11.11
CA MET A 141 -4.31 -20.92 10.71
C MET A 141 -4.92 -21.59 11.96
N ASN A 142 -6.16 -22.01 11.84
CA ASN A 142 -6.88 -22.64 12.94
C ASN A 142 -7.09 -24.17 12.72
N TYR A 143 -6.29 -24.78 11.86
CA TYR A 143 -6.31 -26.22 11.54
C TYR A 143 -4.88 -26.74 11.44
N THR A 144 -4.70 -28.02 11.74
CA THR A 144 -3.43 -28.72 11.54
C THR A 144 -3.43 -29.47 10.21
N THR A 145 -4.57 -30.04 9.85
CA THR A 145 -4.76 -30.76 8.59
C THR A 145 -5.95 -30.14 7.86
N PRO A 146 -5.77 -29.72 6.59
CA PRO A 146 -6.87 -29.20 5.80
C PRO A 146 -7.95 -30.24 5.57
N ASN A 147 -9.22 -29.84 5.58
CA ASN A 147 -10.32 -30.74 5.23
C ASN A 147 -10.41 -30.88 3.69
N LEU A 148 -9.96 -32.04 3.18
CA LEU A 148 -9.96 -32.39 1.75
C LEU A 148 -11.02 -33.46 1.42
N ALA A 149 -12.05 -33.59 2.23
CA ALA A 149 -13.10 -34.59 2.01
C ALA A 149 -13.73 -34.43 0.60
N THR A 150 -13.97 -35.55 -0.06
CA THR A 150 -14.53 -35.60 -1.42
C THR A 150 -16.07 -35.68 -1.42
N ASP A 151 -16.68 -35.74 -0.23
CA ASP A 151 -18.12 -35.81 -0.02
C ASP A 151 -18.86 -34.47 -0.18
N GLY A 152 -18.16 -33.44 -0.61
CA GLY A 152 -18.69 -32.07 -0.74
C GLY A 152 -18.53 -31.19 0.49
N THR A 153 -18.00 -31.72 1.60
CA THR A 153 -17.69 -30.94 2.82
C THR A 153 -16.28 -30.39 2.85
N GLY A 154 -15.41 -30.89 1.96
CA GLY A 154 -14.03 -30.45 1.84
C GLY A 154 -13.86 -29.19 1.00
N ARG A 155 -12.62 -28.72 0.91
CA ARG A 155 -12.22 -27.54 0.15
C ARG A 155 -12.44 -27.73 -1.35
N SER A 156 -13.04 -26.74 -2.01
CA SER A 156 -13.17 -26.68 -3.48
C SER A 156 -11.87 -26.26 -4.18
N ASN A 157 -11.05 -25.45 -3.50
CA ASN A 157 -9.75 -24.98 -3.99
C ASN A 157 -8.63 -25.53 -3.13
N VAL A 158 -7.68 -26.23 -3.75
CA VAL A 158 -6.52 -26.78 -3.07
C VAL A 158 -5.38 -25.78 -3.20
N THR A 159 -5.17 -24.96 -2.15
CA THR A 159 -4.09 -23.97 -2.07
C THR A 159 -2.96 -24.37 -1.14
N ILE A 160 -2.94 -25.64 -0.70
CA ILE A 160 -2.03 -26.17 0.32
C ILE A 160 -0.56 -25.97 -0.04
N GLU A 161 -0.21 -26.09 -1.33
CA GLU A 161 1.15 -25.84 -1.78
C GLU A 161 1.60 -24.40 -1.57
N GLN A 162 0.66 -23.44 -1.70
CA GLN A 162 0.92 -22.04 -1.47
C GLN A 162 0.94 -21.69 0.03
N GLU A 163 0.14 -22.40 0.84
CA GLU A 163 0.13 -22.22 2.29
C GLU A 163 1.48 -22.56 2.93
N SER A 164 2.17 -23.57 2.40
CA SER A 164 3.48 -24.05 2.91
C SER A 164 4.68 -23.38 2.25
N LYS A 165 4.50 -22.66 1.15
CA LYS A 165 5.61 -22.10 0.36
C LYS A 165 6.17 -20.85 1.00
N ALA A 166 7.47 -20.86 1.31
CA ALA A 166 8.18 -19.67 1.78
C ALA A 166 8.26 -18.58 0.69
N VAL A 167 8.39 -17.32 1.11
CA VAL A 167 8.64 -16.21 0.18
C VAL A 167 10.01 -16.37 -0.47
N GLU A 168 10.04 -16.69 -1.76
CA GLU A 168 11.28 -16.90 -2.53
C GLU A 168 11.98 -15.59 -2.86
N LYS A 169 11.20 -14.57 -3.26
CA LYS A 169 11.74 -13.27 -3.67
C LYS A 169 11.67 -12.31 -2.49
N LYS A 170 12.85 -11.95 -1.98
CA LYS A 170 12.99 -11.02 -0.85
C LYS A 170 12.97 -9.55 -1.28
N PHE A 171 12.92 -9.28 -2.55
CA PHE A 171 12.89 -7.94 -3.12
C PHE A 171 11.63 -7.80 -3.98
N ASP A 172 10.88 -6.76 -3.71
CA ASP A 172 9.66 -6.38 -4.43
C ASP A 172 9.81 -5.00 -5.05
N TYR A 173 9.17 -4.78 -6.19
CA TYR A 173 9.15 -3.48 -6.85
C TYR A 173 7.80 -3.27 -7.52
N GLY A 174 7.38 -2.03 -7.56
CA GLY A 174 6.11 -1.67 -8.14
C GLY A 174 5.97 -0.18 -8.38
N ILE A 175 4.75 0.21 -8.70
CA ILE A 175 4.35 1.61 -8.82
C ILE A 175 3.30 1.85 -7.75
N ALA A 176 3.49 2.93 -6.99
CA ALA A 176 2.53 3.41 -6.03
C ALA A 176 1.96 4.75 -6.50
N ALA A 177 0.68 4.97 -6.22
CA ALA A 177 0.02 6.24 -6.47
C ALA A 177 -0.95 6.55 -5.34
N GLY A 178 -1.15 7.82 -5.07
CA GLY A 178 -2.04 8.29 -4.02
C GLY A 178 -2.62 9.65 -4.33
N LEU A 179 -3.72 9.96 -3.66
CA LEU A 179 -4.34 11.27 -3.66
C LEU A 179 -4.79 11.57 -2.23
N GLY A 180 -4.82 12.83 -1.86
CA GLY A 180 -5.19 13.20 -0.52
C GLY A 180 -5.32 14.71 -0.32
N MET A 181 -5.38 15.08 0.93
CA MET A 181 -5.46 16.46 1.39
C MET A 181 -4.28 16.78 2.29
N GLU A 182 -3.72 17.95 2.14
CA GLU A 182 -2.67 18.48 2.99
C GLU A 182 -3.18 19.73 3.70
N TRP A 183 -2.98 19.79 4.99
CA TRP A 183 -3.18 21.01 5.76
C TRP A 183 -1.84 21.59 6.17
N SER A 184 -1.58 22.81 5.72
CA SER A 184 -0.33 23.54 5.98
C SER A 184 -0.52 24.60 7.06
N SER A 185 0.40 24.65 8.01
CA SER A 185 0.45 25.65 9.08
C SER A 185 1.87 26.17 9.26
N ARG A 186 2.03 27.48 9.40
CA ARG A 186 3.35 28.12 9.62
C ARG A 186 4.05 27.71 10.91
N HIS A 187 3.29 27.28 11.91
CA HIS A 187 3.84 27.01 13.25
C HIS A 187 4.00 25.53 13.57
N VAL A 188 3.25 24.66 12.90
CA VAL A 188 3.15 23.24 13.24
C VAL A 188 3.64 22.34 12.11
N GLY A 189 3.77 22.88 10.88
CA GLY A 189 4.21 22.13 9.71
C GLY A 189 3.06 21.66 8.81
N HIS A 190 3.25 20.54 8.13
CA HIS A 190 2.35 19.99 7.14
C HIS A 190 1.75 18.67 7.63
N PHE A 191 0.43 18.54 7.54
CA PHE A 191 -0.30 17.29 7.83
C PHE A 191 -0.93 16.78 6.54
N LEU A 192 -0.54 15.59 6.11
CA LEU A 192 -1.07 14.89 4.94
C LEU A 192 -2.07 13.83 5.40
N LEU A 193 -3.24 13.76 4.71
CA LEU A 193 -4.32 12.79 4.93
C LEU A 193 -4.74 12.17 3.61
#